data_f10c1e227469a70405a9fa1d31bb1ba7
#
_entry.id   f10c1e227469a70405a9fa1d31bb1ba7
#
_cell.length_a   1.000
_cell.length_b   1.000
_cell.length_c   1.000
_cell.angle_alpha   90.00
_cell.angle_beta   90.00
_cell.angle_gamma   90.00
#
_symmetry.space_group_name_H-M   'P 1'
#
loop_
_entity.id
_entity.type
_entity.pdbx_description
1 polymer ?
#
loop_
_entity_poly.entity_id
_entity_poly.type
_entity_poly.pdbx_seq_one_letter_code
_entity_poly.pdbx_strand_id
1 'polypeptide(L)'
;MAVQVVGRSLMTSDQTPHQARCVGMGGWVVSFLPGRTLTLEQAAAALQAAEAVAAVRALADRVGLTPLETVGLAMQEPPWSEPAVHGTRRTWLRGRQDR
;
A
#
# COMPACT_ATOMS: atom_id res chain seq x y z
N MET A 1 -10.99 -1.24 5.90
CA MET A 1 -10.52 -0.36 4.83
C MET A 1 -11.64 -0.18 3.83
N ALA A 2 -11.99 1.05 3.56
CA ALA A 2 -13.16 1.29 2.73
C ALA A 2 -12.97 2.53 1.88
N VAL A 3 -12.60 2.32 0.64
CA VAL A 3 -12.56 3.38 -0.36
C VAL A 3 -13.93 3.44 -1.00
N GLN A 4 -14.51 4.64 -1.04
CA GLN A 4 -15.85 4.85 -1.59
C GLN A 4 -15.80 5.91 -2.67
N VAL A 5 -16.58 5.70 -3.73
CA VAL A 5 -16.78 6.73 -4.73
C VAL A 5 -18.08 7.45 -4.38
N VAL A 6 -17.96 8.76 -4.17
CA VAL A 6 -19.10 9.61 -3.82
C VAL A 6 -19.53 10.37 -5.07
N GLY A 7 -20.70 10.03 -5.59
CA GLY A 7 -21.13 10.59 -6.85
C GLY A 7 -20.23 10.12 -7.98
N ARG A 8 -19.85 11.05 -8.87
CA ARG A 8 -19.01 10.71 -10.02
C ARG A 8 -17.70 11.48 -10.02
N SER A 9 -17.43 12.23 -8.96
CA SER A 9 -16.31 13.16 -8.99
C SER A 9 -15.41 13.10 -7.78
N LEU A 10 -15.74 12.29 -6.77
CA LEU A 10 -14.99 12.24 -5.52
C LEU A 10 -14.87 10.81 -5.04
N MET A 11 -13.68 10.49 -4.58
CA MET A 11 -13.40 9.19 -3.98
C MET A 11 -12.79 9.45 -2.61
N THR A 12 -13.34 8.81 -1.58
CA THR A 12 -12.93 9.04 -0.19
C THR A 12 -12.67 7.72 0.50
N SER A 13 -12.06 7.80 1.68
CA SER A 13 -11.80 6.65 2.54
C SER A 13 -12.12 7.03 3.96
N ASP A 14 -12.56 6.06 4.76
CA ASP A 14 -12.78 6.25 6.18
C ASP A 14 -11.52 6.02 7.01
N GLN A 15 -10.43 5.60 6.36
CA GLN A 15 -9.17 5.27 7.03
C GLN A 15 -8.08 6.32 6.82
N THR A 16 -8.28 7.26 5.93
CA THR A 16 -7.29 8.27 5.60
C THR A 16 -8.01 9.54 5.16
N PRO A 17 -7.45 10.74 5.48
CA PRO A 17 -8.02 11.98 4.96
C PRO A 17 -7.73 12.22 3.49
N HIS A 18 -6.89 11.41 2.87
CA HIS A 18 -6.61 11.58 1.44
C HIS A 18 -7.86 11.30 0.61
N GLN A 19 -7.95 11.98 -0.51
CA GLN A 19 -9.09 11.91 -1.42
C GLN A 19 -8.60 11.87 -2.85
N ALA A 20 -9.44 11.40 -3.74
CA ALA A 20 -9.22 11.50 -5.17
C ALA A 20 -10.36 12.29 -5.79
N ARG A 21 -10.04 13.11 -6.78
CA ARG A 21 -11.00 13.98 -7.43
C ARG A 21 -10.92 13.78 -8.93
N CYS A 22 -12.08 13.66 -9.55
CA CYS A 22 -12.15 13.54 -11.00
C CYS A 22 -11.86 14.90 -11.64
N VAL A 23 -10.96 14.91 -12.62
CA VAL A 23 -10.57 16.14 -13.30
C VAL A 23 -11.01 16.17 -14.76
N GLY A 24 -11.94 15.26 -15.12
CA GLY A 24 -12.49 15.18 -16.47
C GLY A 24 -11.83 14.10 -17.31
N MET A 25 -12.52 13.71 -18.37
CA MET A 25 -12.03 12.73 -19.35
C MET A 25 -11.56 11.42 -18.71
N GLY A 26 -12.23 11.02 -17.60
CA GLY A 26 -11.88 9.80 -16.90
C GLY A 26 -10.62 9.90 -16.06
N GLY A 27 -10.03 11.09 -15.93
CA GLY A 27 -8.82 11.28 -15.14
C GLY A 27 -9.13 11.61 -13.69
N TRP A 28 -8.23 11.20 -12.81
CA TRP A 28 -8.36 11.42 -11.36
C TRP A 28 -7.05 11.95 -10.81
N VAL A 29 -7.15 12.80 -9.82
CA VAL A 29 -5.98 13.32 -9.09
C VAL A 29 -6.17 12.98 -7.63
N VAL A 30 -5.14 12.39 -7.03
CA VAL A 30 -5.15 11.99 -5.62
C VAL A 30 -4.38 13.05 -4.84
N SER A 31 -4.86 13.36 -3.63
CA SER A 31 -4.37 14.47 -2.82
C SER A 31 -2.88 14.39 -2.52
N PHE A 32 -2.28 13.19 -2.42
CA PHE A 32 -0.83 13.09 -2.17
C PHE A 32 -0.02 12.88 -3.46
N LEU A 33 -0.68 12.91 -4.62
CA LEU A 33 0.00 12.81 -5.92
C LEU A 33 -0.51 13.91 -6.85
N PRO A 34 -0.36 15.19 -6.45
CA PRO A 34 -1.03 16.28 -7.18
C PRO A 34 -0.54 16.50 -8.60
N GLY A 35 0.64 16.01 -8.94
CA GLY A 35 1.19 16.19 -10.28
C GLY A 35 0.86 15.07 -11.25
N ARG A 36 -0.02 14.13 -10.89
CA ARG A 36 -0.28 12.96 -11.72
C ARG A 36 -1.76 12.78 -11.95
N THR A 37 -2.11 12.51 -13.21
CA THR A 37 -3.47 12.13 -13.56
C THR A 37 -3.54 10.61 -13.66
N LEU A 38 -4.47 10.03 -12.94
CA LEU A 38 -4.59 8.58 -12.81
C LEU A 38 -5.90 8.10 -13.39
N THR A 39 -5.98 6.82 -13.69
CA THR A 39 -7.27 6.19 -14.01
C THR A 39 -8.06 6.00 -12.71
N LEU A 40 -9.34 5.67 -12.85
CA LEU A 40 -10.17 5.36 -11.68
C LEU A 40 -9.56 4.25 -10.84
N GLU A 41 -9.10 3.19 -11.49
CA GLU A 41 -8.50 2.05 -10.78
C GLU A 41 -7.21 2.42 -10.08
N GLN A 42 -6.39 3.24 -10.73
CA GLN A 42 -5.15 3.70 -10.12
C GLN A 42 -5.43 4.61 -8.93
N ALA A 43 -6.43 5.47 -9.05
CA ALA A 43 -6.79 6.35 -7.94
C ALA A 43 -7.31 5.55 -6.75
N ALA A 44 -8.12 4.54 -6.99
CA ALA A 44 -8.59 3.66 -5.92
C ALA A 44 -7.42 2.95 -5.24
N ALA A 45 -6.48 2.43 -6.03
CA ALA A 45 -5.29 1.78 -5.49
C ALA A 45 -4.45 2.76 -4.67
N ALA A 46 -4.33 4.00 -5.12
CA ALA A 46 -3.58 5.02 -4.37
C ALA A 46 -4.22 5.29 -3.01
N LEU A 47 -5.55 5.38 -2.95
CA LEU A 47 -6.23 5.56 -1.68
C LEU A 47 -6.09 4.34 -0.79
N GLN A 48 -6.12 3.14 -1.35
CA GLN A 48 -5.87 1.92 -0.57
C GLN A 48 -4.45 1.91 -0.01
N ALA A 49 -3.49 2.39 -0.78
CA ALA A 49 -2.12 2.52 -0.28
C ALA A 49 -2.06 3.50 0.89
N ALA A 50 -2.78 4.62 0.81
CA ALA A 50 -2.83 5.58 1.91
C ALA A 50 -3.48 4.95 3.15
N GLU A 51 -4.49 4.12 2.97
CA GLU A 51 -5.09 3.38 4.09
C GLU A 51 -4.07 2.46 4.74
N ALA A 52 -3.28 1.76 3.92
CA ALA A 52 -2.25 0.87 4.44
C ALA A 52 -1.19 1.64 5.22
N VAL A 53 -0.82 2.82 4.75
CA VAL A 53 0.13 3.68 5.48
C VAL A 53 -0.45 4.09 6.84
N ALA A 54 -1.74 4.41 6.88
CA ALA A 54 -2.38 4.76 8.16
C ALA A 54 -2.32 3.59 9.14
N ALA A 55 -2.54 2.37 8.65
CA ALA A 55 -2.42 1.17 9.50
C ALA A 55 -0.98 0.96 9.96
N VAL A 56 -0.01 1.15 9.05
CA VAL A 56 1.40 1.03 9.40
C VAL A 56 1.78 2.04 10.47
N ARG A 57 1.27 3.28 10.36
CA ARG A 57 1.58 4.32 11.33
C ARG A 57 1.18 3.89 12.75
N ALA A 58 -0.03 3.36 12.89
CA ALA A 58 -0.51 2.93 14.19
C ALA A 58 0.35 1.78 14.76
N LEU A 59 0.74 0.85 13.90
CA LEU A 59 1.56 -0.28 14.33
C LEU A 59 3.00 0.13 14.61
N ALA A 60 3.56 1.02 13.80
CA ALA A 60 4.91 1.51 13.99
C ALA A 60 5.07 2.18 15.36
N ASP A 61 4.06 2.97 15.75
CA ASP A 61 4.06 3.60 17.07
C ASP A 61 4.21 2.56 18.18
N ARG A 62 3.56 1.42 18.02
CA ARG A 62 3.57 0.38 19.04
C ARG A 62 4.95 -0.29 19.19
N VAL A 63 5.78 -0.23 18.16
CA VAL A 63 7.13 -0.77 18.24
C VAL A 63 8.19 0.31 18.35
N GLY A 64 7.77 1.57 18.48
CA GLY A 64 8.70 2.67 18.70
C GLY A 64 9.44 3.14 17.45
N LEU A 65 8.84 2.93 16.28
CA LEU A 65 9.44 3.32 15.01
C LEU A 65 8.57 4.35 14.30
N THR A 66 9.17 5.09 13.38
CA THR A 66 8.38 5.89 12.45
C THR A 66 7.81 4.98 11.37
N PRO A 67 6.72 5.39 10.72
CA PRO A 67 6.17 4.58 9.62
C PRO A 67 7.17 4.31 8.52
N LEU A 68 7.98 5.31 8.16
CA LEU A 68 8.96 5.14 7.09
C LEU A 68 10.04 4.12 7.48
N GLU A 69 10.51 4.18 8.73
CA GLU A 69 11.46 3.20 9.22
C GLU A 69 10.87 1.80 9.19
N THR A 70 9.62 1.67 9.62
CA THR A 70 8.94 0.38 9.66
C THR A 70 8.87 -0.23 8.28
N VAL A 71 8.43 0.56 7.29
CA VAL A 71 8.32 0.07 5.92
C VAL A 71 9.68 -0.31 5.38
N GLY A 72 10.69 0.56 5.58
CA GLY A 72 12.04 0.29 5.06
C GLY A 72 12.63 -0.97 5.63
N LEU A 73 12.47 -1.18 6.94
CA LEU A 73 13.01 -2.37 7.59
C LEU A 73 12.24 -3.62 7.20
N ALA A 74 10.92 -3.53 7.11
CA ALA A 74 10.10 -4.69 6.80
C ALA A 74 10.27 -5.14 5.34
N MET A 75 10.71 -4.25 4.46
CA MET A 75 10.98 -4.62 3.08
C MET A 75 12.29 -5.36 2.91
N GLN A 76 13.15 -5.37 3.92
CA GLN A 76 14.40 -6.08 3.85
C GLN A 76 14.20 -7.56 4.08
N GLU A 77 14.99 -8.37 3.38
CA GLU A 77 14.95 -9.80 3.56
C GLU A 77 15.52 -10.15 4.93
N PRO A 78 14.85 -11.03 5.70
CA PRO A 78 15.38 -11.39 7.02
C PRO A 78 16.76 -12.04 6.90
N PRO A 79 17.69 -11.70 7.80
CA PRO A 79 19.05 -12.27 7.73
C PRO A 79 19.11 -13.78 7.94
N TRP A 80 18.08 -14.35 8.55
CA TRP A 80 18.01 -15.80 8.77
C TRP A 80 17.24 -16.53 7.65
N SER A 81 16.79 -15.80 6.63
CA SER A 81 16.13 -16.43 5.49
C SER A 81 17.11 -17.19 4.64
N GLU A 82 16.73 -18.36 4.20
CA GLU A 82 17.52 -19.03 3.20
C GLU A 82 17.40 -18.27 1.87
N PRO A 83 18.48 -18.18 1.11
CA PRO A 83 18.38 -17.61 -0.21
C PRO A 83 17.32 -18.37 -0.99
N ALA A 84 16.45 -17.65 -1.65
CA ALA A 84 15.35 -18.25 -2.39
C ALA A 84 15.90 -19.29 -3.35
N VAL A 85 15.49 -20.43 -3.15
CA VAL A 85 15.93 -21.56 -3.95
C VAL A 85 15.26 -21.43 -5.29
N HIS A 86 15.27 -20.75 -4.98
CA HIS A 86 14.53 -20.48 -5.82
C HIS A 86 14.31 -20.66 -6.55
N GLY A 87 14.69 -20.65 -6.39
CA GLY A 87 14.23 -20.72 -6.96
C GLY A 87 13.68 -21.15 -6.94
N THR A 88 13.68 -21.06 -6.32
CA THR A 88 13.01 -21.34 -6.13
C THR A 88 12.28 -21.35 -5.51
N ARG A 89 12.39 -21.33 -5.23
CA ARG A 89 11.65 -21.18 -4.88
C ARG A 89 11.03 -21.51 -4.34
N ARG A 90 11.17 -21.72 -4.15
CA ARG A 90 10.51 -21.90 -3.87
C ARG A 90 10.06 -22.47 -3.25
N THR A 91 10.35 -22.77 -3.09
CA THR A 91 9.86 -23.19 -2.66
C THR A 91 9.45 -23.41 -1.68
N TRP A 92 9.86 -23.61 -1.30
CA TRP A 92 9.27 -23.56 -0.68
C TRP A 92 8.79 -23.95 -0.07
N LEU A 93 9.20 -24.19 0.38
CA LEU A 93 8.61 -24.29 0.55
C LEU A 93 8.26 -24.99 0.94
N ARG A 94 8.78 -25.40 1.23
CA ARG A 94 8.45 -25.91 1.23
C ARG A 94 8.33 -26.27 1.79
N GLY A 95 9.31 -26.80 2.35
CA GLY A 95 9.07 -26.92 2.37
C GLY A 95 9.10 -27.05 3.16
N ARG A 96 9.66 -27.17 3.37
CA ARG A 96 9.55 -27.08 3.47
C ARG A 96 9.39 -27.44 3.76
N GLN A 97 10.21 -27.75 4.19
CA GLN A 97 9.93 -27.78 3.90
C GLN A 97 9.79 -28.04 3.84
N ASP A 98 10.81 -28.54 4.23
CA ASP A 98 10.57 -28.60 3.69
C ASP A 98 10.54 -28.71 3.84
N ARG A 99 11.48 -29.05 4.02
CA ARG A 99 11.38 -28.72 3.61
C ARG A 99 10.88 -28.64 3.41
#